data_2120aa64568d5b69f81b0710d3ad5be0
#
_entry.id   2120aa64568d5b69f81b0710d3ad5be0
#
_cell.length_a   1.000
_cell.length_b   1.000
_cell.length_c   1.000
_cell.angle_alpha   90.00
_cell.angle_beta   90.00
_cell.angle_gamma   90.00
#
_symmetry.space_group_name_H-M   'P 1'
#
loop_
_entity.id
_entity.type
_entity.pdbx_description
1 polymer ?
#
loop_
_entity_poly.entity_id
_entity_poly.type
_entity_poly.pdbx_seq_one_letter_code
_entity_poly.pdbx_strand_id
1 'polypeptide(L)'
;LDAFCRPEHFAAYLPDYPSLDELKAHYRRGGLGDVKVKKFLIAVLNETLDPIRERRRYYEERIEWVYDVLHKGSETAREEAARTLHDVREAMKINYFEDRNLIASQAALYREKLG
;
A
#
# COMPACT_ATOMS: atom_id res chain seq x y z
N LEU A 1 15.16 -17.15 -6.06
CA LEU A 1 14.36 -18.38 -6.18
C LEU A 1 13.70 -18.77 -4.85
N ASP A 2 14.39 -18.68 -3.73
CA ASP A 2 13.85 -19.08 -2.41
C ASP A 2 12.49 -18.45 -2.06
N ALA A 3 12.27 -17.21 -2.45
CA ALA A 3 11.04 -16.48 -2.12
C ALA A 3 9.84 -16.77 -3.04
N PHE A 4 10.10 -17.20 -4.29
CA PHE A 4 9.05 -17.28 -5.31
C PHE A 4 8.90 -18.66 -5.93
N CYS A 5 9.92 -19.50 -5.83
CA CYS A 5 9.91 -20.82 -6.44
C CYS A 5 9.05 -21.80 -5.63
N ARG A 6 8.15 -22.49 -6.32
CA ARG A 6 7.28 -23.54 -5.77
C ARG A 6 7.60 -24.86 -6.45
N PRO A 7 7.25 -26.02 -5.86
CA PRO A 7 7.50 -27.32 -6.47
C PRO A 7 6.92 -27.48 -7.89
N GLU A 8 5.74 -26.94 -8.13
CA GLU A 8 5.06 -26.99 -9.43
C GLU A 8 5.83 -26.28 -10.55
N HIS A 9 6.64 -25.27 -10.25
CA HIS A 9 7.46 -24.56 -11.25
C HIS A 9 8.54 -25.44 -11.85
N PHE A 10 9.03 -26.44 -11.10
CA PHE A 10 10.01 -27.38 -11.63
C PHE A 10 9.40 -28.26 -12.73
N ALA A 11 8.21 -28.82 -12.49
CA ALA A 11 7.52 -29.61 -13.48
C ALA A 11 7.19 -28.79 -14.76
N ALA A 12 6.85 -27.51 -14.57
CA ALA A 12 6.46 -26.63 -15.68
C ALA A 12 7.64 -26.10 -16.49
N TYR A 13 8.74 -25.70 -15.82
CA TYR A 13 9.80 -24.91 -16.47
C TYR A 13 11.20 -25.53 -16.38
N LEU A 14 11.41 -26.49 -15.50
CA LEU A 14 12.73 -27.09 -15.27
C LEU A 14 12.62 -28.55 -14.81
N PRO A 15 12.00 -29.45 -15.63
CA PRO A 15 11.68 -30.82 -15.23
C PRO A 15 12.89 -31.72 -14.90
N ASP A 16 14.10 -31.29 -15.30
CA ASP A 16 15.34 -32.00 -14.99
C ASP A 16 15.68 -31.99 -13.50
N TYR A 17 15.02 -31.16 -12.68
CA TYR A 17 15.29 -31.02 -11.25
C TYR A 17 14.00 -31.24 -10.45
N PRO A 18 14.04 -32.12 -9.45
CA PRO A 18 12.85 -32.37 -8.62
C PRO A 18 12.62 -31.29 -7.56
N SER A 19 13.65 -30.51 -7.22
CA SER A 19 13.57 -29.51 -6.16
C SER A 19 14.58 -28.39 -6.31
N LEU A 20 14.36 -27.30 -5.55
CA LEU A 20 15.27 -26.17 -5.48
C LEU A 20 16.61 -26.54 -4.83
N ASP A 21 16.60 -27.46 -3.88
CA ASP A 21 17.83 -27.90 -3.20
C ASP A 21 18.75 -28.70 -4.14
N GLU A 22 18.18 -29.54 -4.99
CA GLU A 22 18.93 -30.25 -6.02
C GLU A 22 19.50 -29.28 -7.07
N LEU A 23 18.74 -28.30 -7.49
CA LEU A 23 19.22 -27.25 -8.39
C LEU A 23 20.40 -26.48 -7.75
N LYS A 24 20.28 -26.10 -6.49
CA LYS A 24 21.34 -25.41 -5.73
C LYS A 24 22.58 -26.31 -5.56
N ALA A 25 22.37 -27.56 -5.25
CA ALA A 25 23.48 -28.52 -5.10
C ALA A 25 24.26 -28.68 -6.41
N HIS A 26 23.56 -28.82 -7.54
CA HIS A 26 24.22 -28.88 -8.85
C HIS A 26 24.93 -27.56 -9.19
N TYR A 27 24.33 -26.42 -8.93
CA TYR A 27 24.96 -25.12 -9.18
C TYR A 27 26.26 -24.95 -8.38
N ARG A 28 26.25 -25.31 -7.09
CA ARG A 28 27.44 -25.25 -6.23
C ARG A 28 28.57 -26.23 -6.66
N ARG A 29 28.18 -27.39 -7.17
CA ARG A 29 29.14 -28.40 -7.69
C ARG A 29 29.80 -27.94 -8.99
N GLY A 30 29.16 -27.02 -9.72
CA GLY A 30 29.59 -26.57 -11.03
C GLY A 30 28.99 -27.38 -12.18
N GLY A 31 29.18 -26.89 -13.41
CA GLY A 31 28.63 -27.50 -14.63
C GLY A 31 27.22 -27.08 -15.01
N LEU A 32 26.49 -26.40 -14.14
CA LEU A 32 25.20 -25.80 -14.48
C LEU A 32 25.40 -24.36 -14.96
N GLY A 33 25.03 -24.10 -16.20
CA GLY A 33 25.17 -22.77 -16.81
C GLY A 33 24.20 -21.74 -16.21
N ASP A 34 24.69 -20.55 -15.88
CA ASP A 34 23.91 -19.42 -15.36
C ASP A 34 22.67 -19.10 -16.17
N VAL A 35 22.77 -19.22 -17.50
CA VAL A 35 21.64 -18.93 -18.42
C VAL A 35 20.44 -19.82 -18.13
N LYS A 36 20.64 -21.10 -17.78
CA LYS A 36 19.56 -22.03 -17.46
C LYS A 36 18.85 -21.60 -16.17
N VAL A 37 19.62 -21.23 -15.15
CA VAL A 37 19.08 -20.73 -13.87
C VAL A 37 18.33 -19.40 -14.06
N LYS A 38 18.89 -18.48 -14.85
CA LYS A 38 18.25 -17.19 -15.15
C LYS A 38 16.95 -17.36 -15.93
N LYS A 39 16.89 -18.22 -16.94
CA LYS A 39 15.65 -18.51 -17.69
C LYS A 39 14.57 -19.08 -16.78
N PHE A 40 14.92 -19.99 -15.88
CA PHE A 40 14.01 -20.53 -14.90
C PHE A 40 13.49 -19.45 -13.96
N LEU A 41 14.36 -18.61 -13.41
CA LEU A 41 13.97 -17.47 -12.57
C LEU A 41 13.03 -16.51 -13.31
N ILE A 42 13.30 -16.20 -14.57
CA ILE A 42 12.45 -15.33 -15.38
C ILE A 42 11.05 -15.93 -15.54
N ALA A 43 10.95 -17.22 -15.81
CA ALA A 43 9.66 -17.91 -15.94
C ALA A 43 8.85 -17.83 -14.65
N VAL A 44 9.46 -18.18 -13.52
CA VAL A 44 8.84 -18.13 -12.18
C VAL A 44 8.39 -16.71 -11.82
N LEU A 45 9.21 -15.71 -12.08
CA LEU A 45 8.87 -14.31 -11.80
C LEU A 45 7.75 -13.79 -12.71
N ASN A 46 7.77 -14.12 -13.98
CA ASN A 46 6.73 -13.71 -14.92
C ASN A 46 5.37 -14.31 -14.53
N GLU A 47 5.30 -15.59 -14.18
CA GLU A 47 4.05 -16.20 -13.69
C GLU A 47 3.44 -15.43 -12.50
N THR A 48 4.29 -14.93 -11.61
CA THR A 48 3.84 -14.13 -10.46
C THR A 48 3.48 -12.69 -10.85
N LEU A 49 4.24 -12.09 -11.76
CA LEU A 49 4.11 -10.66 -12.08
C LEU A 49 3.11 -10.35 -13.20
N ASP A 50 2.87 -11.29 -14.13
CA ASP A 50 2.00 -11.02 -15.28
C ASP A 50 0.57 -10.69 -14.89
N PRO A 51 -0.07 -11.33 -13.90
CA PRO A 51 -1.39 -10.91 -13.44
C PRO A 51 -1.41 -9.49 -12.83
N ILE A 52 -0.30 -9.05 -12.25
CA ILE A 52 -0.16 -7.69 -11.71
C ILE A 52 0.00 -6.69 -12.86
N ARG A 53 0.82 -7.03 -13.87
CA ARG A 53 1.01 -6.19 -15.07
C ARG A 53 -0.27 -6.04 -15.88
N GLU A 54 -1.08 -7.09 -15.98
CA GLU A 54 -2.38 -7.05 -16.65
C GLU A 54 -3.35 -6.12 -15.91
N ARG A 55 -3.46 -6.24 -14.59
CA ARG A 55 -4.28 -5.32 -13.78
C ARG A 55 -3.80 -3.88 -13.91
N ARG A 56 -2.49 -3.66 -13.91
CA ARG A 56 -1.92 -2.33 -14.11
C ARG A 56 -2.35 -1.73 -15.44
N ARG A 57 -2.18 -2.47 -16.56
CA ARG A 57 -2.64 -2.04 -17.89
C ARG A 57 -4.14 -1.71 -17.91
N TYR A 58 -4.95 -2.55 -17.29
CA TYR A 58 -6.37 -2.30 -17.17
C TYR A 58 -6.70 -0.95 -16.52
N TYR A 59 -5.98 -0.57 -15.49
CA TYR A 59 -6.18 0.72 -14.80
C TYR A 59 -5.54 1.89 -15.55
N GLU A 60 -4.41 1.69 -16.22
CA GLU A 60 -3.77 2.70 -17.06
C GLU A 60 -4.68 3.17 -18.21
N GLU A 61 -5.52 2.29 -18.74
CA GLU A 61 -6.54 2.63 -19.74
C GLU A 61 -7.75 3.37 -19.16
N ARG A 62 -7.89 3.44 -17.82
CA ARG A 62 -9.04 4.00 -17.09
C ARG A 62 -8.62 5.01 -16.03
N ILE A 63 -7.69 5.85 -16.39
CA ILE A 63 -7.07 6.78 -15.45
C ILE A 63 -8.10 7.74 -14.82
N GLU A 64 -9.09 8.18 -15.57
CA GLU A 64 -10.18 9.05 -15.07
C GLU A 64 -10.96 8.36 -13.95
N TRP A 65 -11.33 7.09 -14.15
CA TRP A 65 -12.00 6.30 -13.13
C TRP A 65 -11.12 6.09 -11.88
N VAL A 66 -9.82 5.89 -12.07
CA VAL A 66 -8.87 5.77 -10.92
C VAL A 66 -8.87 7.05 -10.09
N TYR A 67 -8.83 8.23 -10.74
CA TYR A 67 -8.91 9.52 -10.04
C TYR A 67 -10.25 9.71 -9.33
N ASP A 68 -11.36 9.29 -9.91
CA ASP A 68 -12.67 9.34 -9.26
C ASP A 68 -12.72 8.50 -7.98
N VAL A 69 -12.17 7.28 -8.04
CA VAL A 69 -12.09 6.41 -6.86
C VAL A 69 -11.21 7.02 -5.77
N LEU A 70 -10.05 7.58 -6.15
CA LEU A 70 -9.16 8.27 -5.21
C LEU A 70 -9.82 9.50 -4.59
N HIS A 71 -10.53 10.29 -5.38
CA HIS A 71 -11.24 11.47 -4.90
C HIS A 71 -12.30 11.09 -3.87
N LYS A 72 -13.20 10.14 -4.20
CA LYS A 72 -14.26 9.67 -3.30
C LYS A 72 -13.68 9.07 -2.01
N GLY A 73 -12.63 8.25 -2.12
CA GLY A 73 -11.96 7.69 -0.96
C GLY A 73 -11.32 8.77 -0.07
N SER A 74 -10.75 9.80 -0.66
CA SER A 74 -10.18 10.95 0.06
C SER A 74 -11.24 11.78 0.77
N GLU A 75 -12.42 11.96 0.18
CA GLU A 75 -13.55 12.64 0.83
C GLU A 75 -14.02 11.86 2.05
N THR A 76 -14.24 10.54 1.92
CA THR A 76 -14.63 9.69 3.04
C THR A 76 -13.60 9.73 4.18
N ALA A 77 -12.32 9.63 3.84
CA ALA A 77 -11.23 9.70 4.82
C ALA A 77 -11.16 11.08 5.51
N ARG A 78 -11.43 12.17 4.77
CA ARG A 78 -11.48 13.53 5.31
C ARG A 78 -12.62 13.71 6.31
N GLU A 79 -13.80 13.17 6.03
CA GLU A 79 -14.95 13.23 6.92
C GLU A 79 -14.66 12.52 8.25
N GLU A 80 -14.10 11.32 8.20
CA GLU A 80 -13.70 10.58 9.41
C GLU A 80 -12.60 11.28 10.20
N ALA A 81 -11.59 11.80 9.52
CA ALA A 81 -10.51 12.55 10.15
C ALA A 81 -11.03 13.86 10.79
N ALA A 82 -11.96 14.57 10.13
CA ALA A 82 -12.57 15.79 10.67
C ALA A 82 -13.38 15.49 11.93
N ARG A 83 -14.14 14.40 11.95
CA ARG A 83 -14.89 13.96 13.14
C ARG A 83 -13.96 13.68 14.31
N THR A 84 -12.95 12.84 14.09
CA THR A 84 -11.95 12.50 15.11
C THR A 84 -11.22 13.74 15.62
N LEU A 85 -10.84 14.65 14.72
CA LEU A 85 -10.16 15.89 15.10
C LEU A 85 -11.06 16.82 15.90
N HIS A 86 -12.36 16.89 15.57
CA HIS A 86 -13.35 17.63 16.35
C HIS A 86 -13.44 17.09 17.78
N ASP A 87 -13.62 15.78 17.95
CA ASP A 87 -13.72 15.13 19.27
C ASP A 87 -12.44 15.35 20.12
N VAL A 88 -11.28 15.25 19.48
CA VAL A 88 -9.99 15.52 20.15
C VAL A 88 -9.90 16.99 20.60
N ARG A 89 -10.27 17.94 19.75
CA ARG A 89 -10.26 19.37 20.07
C ARG A 89 -11.22 19.71 21.19
N GLU A 90 -12.39 19.07 21.20
CA GLU A 90 -13.37 19.24 22.28
C GLU A 90 -12.84 18.68 23.61
N ALA A 91 -12.30 17.46 23.60
CA ALA A 91 -11.71 16.85 24.79
C ALA A 91 -10.53 17.65 25.36
N MET A 92 -9.70 18.24 24.49
CA MET A 92 -8.57 19.09 24.88
C MET A 92 -8.98 20.53 25.20
N LYS A 93 -10.23 20.93 24.97
CA LYS A 93 -10.73 22.31 25.14
C LYS A 93 -9.97 23.33 24.31
N ILE A 94 -9.58 22.96 23.08
CA ILE A 94 -8.90 23.82 22.11
C ILE A 94 -9.80 24.25 20.94
N ASN A 95 -11.10 24.04 21.09
CA ASN A 95 -12.14 24.45 20.12
C ASN A 95 -12.71 25.86 20.44
N TYR A 96 -11.93 26.72 21.09
CA TYR A 96 -12.34 28.03 21.59
C TYR A 96 -12.90 28.98 20.51
N PHE A 97 -12.59 28.78 19.23
CA PHE A 97 -13.21 29.55 18.13
C PHE A 97 -14.68 29.16 17.87
N GLU A 98 -15.08 27.96 18.26
CA GLU A 98 -16.45 27.42 18.11
C GLU A 98 -17.25 27.57 19.40
N ASP A 99 -16.59 27.77 20.54
CA ASP A 99 -17.22 27.94 21.85
C ASP A 99 -17.73 29.38 22.03
N ARG A 100 -18.97 29.60 21.61
CA ARG A 100 -19.64 30.92 21.71
C ARG A 100 -19.80 31.39 23.16
N ASN A 101 -19.96 30.47 24.11
CA ASN A 101 -20.09 30.81 25.53
C ASN A 101 -18.77 31.32 26.11
N LEU A 102 -17.67 30.67 25.77
CA LEU A 102 -16.33 31.13 26.13
C LEU A 102 -16.05 32.52 25.56
N ILE A 103 -16.33 32.72 24.25
CA ILE A 103 -16.11 34.00 23.58
C ILE A 103 -16.94 35.10 24.23
N ALA A 104 -18.23 34.86 24.53
CA ALA A 104 -19.12 35.82 25.17
C ALA A 104 -18.67 36.18 26.58
N SER A 105 -18.25 35.19 27.40
CA SER A 105 -17.76 35.41 28.75
C SER A 105 -16.46 36.22 28.76
N GLN A 106 -15.53 35.92 27.86
CA GLN A 106 -14.31 36.71 27.72
C GLN A 106 -14.58 38.13 27.23
N ALA A 107 -15.45 38.30 26.26
CA ALA A 107 -15.85 39.63 25.79
C ALA A 107 -16.47 40.48 26.91
N ALA A 108 -17.31 39.91 27.77
CA ALA A 108 -17.88 40.61 28.93
C ALA A 108 -16.78 41.02 29.93
N LEU A 109 -15.89 40.10 30.27
CA LEU A 109 -14.78 40.33 31.21
C LEU A 109 -13.83 41.46 30.74
N TYR A 110 -13.54 41.51 29.43
CA TYR A 110 -12.69 42.57 28.88
C TYR A 110 -13.38 43.89 28.75
N ARG A 111 -14.71 43.93 28.55
CA ARG A 111 -15.49 45.20 28.59
C ARG A 111 -15.51 45.81 30.01
N GLU A 112 -15.64 44.95 31.03
CA GLU A 112 -15.59 45.39 32.42
C GLU A 112 -14.22 45.95 32.81
N LYS A 113 -13.13 45.43 32.26
CA LYS A 113 -11.77 45.92 32.52
C LYS A 113 -11.43 47.20 31.79
N LEU A 114 -12.12 47.56 30.73
CA LEU A 114 -11.86 48.74 29.92
C LEU A 114 -12.74 49.91 30.22
N GLY A 115 -13.82 49.70 31.02
CA GLY A 115 -14.73 50.76 31.49
C GLY A 115 -14.31 51.27 32.85
#